data_a89868700ca37aa9a69c2e7d928a781b
#
_entry.id   a89868700ca37aa9a69c2e7d928a781b
#
_cell.length_a   1.000
_cell.length_b   1.000
_cell.length_c   1.000
_cell.angle_alpha   90.00
_cell.angle_beta   90.00
_cell.angle_gamma   90.00
#
_symmetry.space_group_name_H-M   'P 1'
#
loop_
_entity.id
_entity.type
_entity.pdbx_description
1 polymer ?
#
loop_
_entity_poly.entity_id
_entity_poly.type
_entity_poly.pdbx_seq_one_letter_code
_entity_poly.pdbx_strand_id
1 'polypeptide(L)'
;MAERRMIAKTIIDSDLFLDMPMSTQCLYFHLNMRADDDGFINNPKKIQRMIGCNDDDIKLLIAKNFIIPFESGVVVIKHWKIHNYIRMDRYKETLYKEEKSQLVTDKSKEYILGRPDDIPLVDQRLTQDRLGKDRLGKDNIPIEEECVNEYVSEKLSSMSKLYQKNIGMANGI
;
A
#
# COMPACT_ATOMS: atom_id res chain seq x y z
N MET A 1 -20.43 -2.10 3.99
CA MET A 1 -19.27 -1.51 3.27
C MET A 1 -19.64 -0.10 2.85
N ALA A 2 -18.69 0.82 2.88
CA ALA A 2 -18.91 2.15 2.33
C ALA A 2 -19.04 2.07 0.80
N GLU A 3 -20.06 2.71 0.23
CA GLU A 3 -20.29 2.74 -1.23
C GLU A 3 -19.34 3.70 -1.95
N ARG A 4 -18.68 4.58 -1.21
CA ARG A 4 -17.79 5.61 -1.76
C ARG A 4 -16.42 5.51 -1.11
N ARG A 5 -15.37 5.64 -1.94
CA ARG A 5 -13.98 5.72 -1.53
C ARG A 5 -13.35 6.98 -2.10
N MET A 6 -12.43 7.56 -1.36
CA MET A 6 -11.69 8.73 -1.80
C MET A 6 -10.35 8.29 -2.39
N ILE A 7 -9.85 9.10 -3.31
CA ILE A 7 -8.54 8.91 -3.91
C ILE A 7 -7.81 10.25 -3.86
N ALA A 8 -6.61 10.24 -3.30
CA ALA A 8 -5.78 11.42 -3.16
C ALA A 8 -5.09 11.75 -4.49
N LYS A 9 -5.23 12.98 -4.95
CA LYS A 9 -4.60 13.46 -6.19
C LYS A 9 -3.07 13.35 -6.12
N THR A 10 -2.47 13.61 -4.98
CA THR A 10 -1.02 13.52 -4.78
C THR A 10 -0.42 12.17 -5.15
N ILE A 11 -1.20 11.10 -5.06
CA ILE A 11 -0.75 9.76 -5.43
C ILE A 11 -0.98 9.49 -6.92
N ILE A 12 -2.16 9.82 -7.44
CA ILE A 12 -2.52 9.52 -8.84
C ILE A 12 -1.90 10.49 -9.86
N ASP A 13 -1.50 11.68 -9.42
CA ASP A 13 -0.79 12.67 -10.24
C ASP A 13 0.74 12.49 -10.16
N SER A 14 1.23 11.49 -9.41
CA SER A 14 2.66 11.20 -9.33
C SER A 14 3.18 10.58 -10.63
N ASP A 15 4.43 10.90 -11.00
CA ASP A 15 5.06 10.33 -12.19
C ASP A 15 5.08 8.80 -12.14
N LEU A 16 5.32 8.22 -10.95
CA LEU A 16 5.30 6.77 -10.76
C LEU A 16 3.95 6.14 -11.12
N PHE A 17 2.84 6.85 -10.87
CA PHE A 17 1.50 6.38 -11.21
C PHE A 17 1.21 6.60 -12.69
N LEU A 18 1.52 7.77 -13.23
CA LEU A 18 1.25 8.15 -14.61
C LEU A 18 2.05 7.32 -15.62
N ASP A 19 3.24 6.86 -15.27
CA ASP A 19 4.07 5.96 -16.08
C ASP A 19 3.51 4.53 -16.19
N MET A 20 2.49 4.18 -15.40
CA MET A 20 1.88 2.85 -15.50
C MET A 20 0.93 2.75 -16.69
N PRO A 21 0.82 1.56 -17.31
CA PRO A 21 -0.22 1.30 -18.31
C PRO A 21 -1.62 1.62 -17.78
N MET A 22 -2.51 2.07 -18.65
CA MET A 22 -3.90 2.39 -18.30
C MET A 22 -4.63 1.22 -17.64
N SER A 23 -4.34 -0.02 -18.04
CA SER A 23 -4.88 -1.24 -17.42
C SER A 23 -4.49 -1.34 -15.95
N THR A 24 -3.21 -1.09 -15.64
CA THR A 24 -2.68 -1.10 -14.26
C THR A 24 -3.28 0.03 -13.42
N GLN A 25 -3.39 1.24 -13.97
CA GLN A 25 -4.04 2.37 -13.31
C GLN A 25 -5.53 2.06 -13.02
N CYS A 26 -6.24 1.52 -14.01
CA CYS A 26 -7.64 1.10 -13.87
C CYS A 26 -7.78 0.04 -12.78
N LEU A 27 -6.89 -0.96 -12.76
CA LEU A 27 -6.86 -2.00 -11.72
C LEU A 27 -6.69 -1.39 -10.33
N TYR A 28 -5.79 -0.42 -10.17
CA TYR A 28 -5.59 0.27 -8.89
C TYR A 28 -6.86 0.96 -8.37
N PHE A 29 -7.59 1.67 -9.24
CA PHE A 29 -8.87 2.30 -8.88
C PHE A 29 -9.90 1.26 -8.45
N HIS A 30 -9.99 0.15 -9.18
CA HIS A 30 -10.93 -0.92 -8.84
C HIS A 30 -10.58 -1.65 -7.54
N LEU A 31 -9.30 -1.79 -7.22
CA LEU A 31 -8.83 -2.32 -5.94
C LEU A 31 -9.23 -1.37 -4.80
N ASN A 32 -8.98 -0.07 -4.95
CA ASN A 32 -9.37 0.95 -3.98
C ASN A 32 -10.87 0.91 -3.66
N MET A 33 -11.72 0.82 -4.69
CA MET A 33 -13.18 0.79 -4.50
C MET A 33 -13.68 -0.44 -3.73
N ARG A 34 -12.94 -1.56 -3.75
CA ARG A 34 -13.34 -2.84 -3.15
C ARG A 34 -12.59 -3.20 -1.89
N ALA A 35 -11.64 -2.37 -1.48
CA ALA A 35 -10.93 -2.54 -0.23
C ALA A 35 -11.85 -2.33 0.98
N ASP A 36 -11.55 -3.00 2.07
CA ASP A 36 -12.20 -2.77 3.36
C ASP A 36 -11.79 -1.41 3.99
N ASP A 37 -12.17 -1.16 5.22
CA ASP A 37 -11.92 0.12 5.88
C ASP A 37 -10.44 0.30 6.32
N ASP A 38 -9.67 -0.76 6.30
CA ASP A 38 -8.21 -0.75 6.53
C ASP A 38 -7.40 -0.86 5.22
N GLY A 39 -8.06 -0.99 4.06
CA GLY A 39 -7.41 -1.06 2.76
C GLY A 39 -7.06 -2.48 2.29
N PHE A 40 -7.56 -3.52 2.98
CA PHE A 40 -7.33 -4.91 2.61
C PHE A 40 -8.29 -5.42 1.53
N ILE A 41 -7.78 -6.29 0.68
CA ILE A 41 -8.51 -6.90 -0.43
C ILE A 41 -8.25 -8.40 -0.42
N ASN A 42 -9.32 -9.17 -0.24
CA ASN A 42 -9.26 -10.61 -0.16
C ASN A 42 -8.84 -11.29 -1.48
N ASN A 43 -9.40 -10.86 -2.58
CA ASN A 43 -9.23 -11.56 -3.84
C ASN A 43 -8.91 -10.61 -5.00
N PRO A 44 -7.66 -10.14 -5.10
CA PRO A 44 -7.23 -9.23 -6.15
C PRO A 44 -7.36 -9.87 -7.55
N LYS A 45 -7.14 -11.17 -7.69
CA LYS A 45 -7.28 -11.91 -8.95
C LYS A 45 -8.72 -11.93 -9.47
N LYS A 46 -9.71 -11.94 -8.58
CA LYS A 46 -11.13 -11.84 -8.99
C LYS A 46 -11.41 -10.46 -9.61
N ILE A 47 -10.88 -9.41 -8.98
CA ILE A 47 -11.05 -8.04 -9.47
C ILE A 47 -10.34 -7.87 -10.81
N GLN A 48 -9.12 -8.37 -10.93
CA GLN A 48 -8.35 -8.39 -12.17
C GLN A 48 -9.15 -9.02 -13.32
N ARG A 49 -9.71 -10.20 -13.10
CA ARG A 49 -10.55 -10.89 -14.12
C ARG A 49 -11.82 -10.12 -14.47
N MET A 50 -12.44 -9.44 -13.51
CA MET A 50 -13.62 -8.59 -13.78
C MET A 50 -13.32 -7.43 -14.71
N ILE A 51 -12.09 -6.90 -14.67
CA ILE A 51 -11.67 -5.74 -15.47
C ILE A 51 -11.08 -6.21 -16.80
N GLY A 52 -10.63 -7.46 -16.90
CA GLY A 52 -9.92 -8.00 -18.05
C GLY A 52 -8.44 -7.59 -18.11
N CYS A 53 -7.84 -7.28 -16.96
CA CYS A 53 -6.42 -6.96 -16.85
C CYS A 53 -5.55 -8.22 -16.84
N ASN A 54 -4.27 -8.07 -17.24
CA ASN A 54 -3.29 -9.16 -17.25
C ASN A 54 -2.67 -9.39 -15.86
N ASP A 55 -2.03 -10.54 -15.67
CA ASP A 55 -1.31 -10.86 -14.43
C ASP A 55 -0.14 -9.89 -14.17
N ASP A 56 0.43 -9.33 -15.21
CA ASP A 56 1.53 -8.37 -15.11
C ASP A 56 1.10 -7.04 -14.52
N ASP A 57 -0.18 -6.67 -14.62
CA ASP A 57 -0.72 -5.45 -14.01
C ASP A 57 -0.65 -5.51 -12.48
N ILE A 58 -0.96 -6.67 -11.87
CA ILE A 58 -0.82 -6.87 -10.42
C ILE A 58 0.66 -6.83 -10.02
N LYS A 59 1.53 -7.52 -10.77
CA LYS A 59 2.97 -7.54 -10.52
C LYS A 59 3.56 -6.14 -10.57
N LEU A 60 3.12 -5.32 -11.53
CA LEU A 60 3.57 -3.94 -11.67
C LEU A 60 3.15 -3.08 -10.49
N LEU A 61 1.91 -3.22 -9.99
CA LEU A 61 1.46 -2.52 -8.78
C LEU A 61 2.28 -2.92 -7.54
N ILE A 62 2.67 -4.19 -7.44
CA ILE A 62 3.55 -4.68 -6.37
C ILE A 62 4.96 -4.11 -6.53
N ALA A 63 5.53 -4.18 -7.74
CA ALA A 63 6.88 -3.70 -8.03
C ALA A 63 7.03 -2.19 -7.80
N LYS A 64 6.01 -1.41 -8.15
CA LYS A 64 5.97 0.05 -7.90
C LYS A 64 5.49 0.41 -6.49
N ASN A 65 5.29 -0.58 -5.60
CA ASN A 65 4.87 -0.39 -4.20
C ASN A 65 3.52 0.32 -4.01
N PHE A 66 2.57 0.15 -4.91
CA PHE A 66 1.19 0.65 -4.72
C PHE A 66 0.34 -0.29 -3.88
N ILE A 67 0.64 -1.59 -3.92
CA ILE A 67 0.02 -2.62 -3.10
C ILE A 67 1.08 -3.51 -2.44
N ILE A 68 0.76 -4.02 -1.26
CA ILE A 68 1.62 -4.93 -0.49
C ILE A 68 0.91 -6.30 -0.46
N PRO A 69 1.50 -7.35 -1.03
CA PRO A 69 0.95 -8.70 -0.99
C PRO A 69 1.34 -9.42 0.29
N PHE A 70 0.44 -10.30 0.78
CA PHE A 70 0.69 -11.24 1.88
C PHE A 70 0.68 -12.69 1.39
N GLU A 71 1.26 -13.58 2.17
CA GLU A 71 1.31 -15.02 1.86
C GLU A 71 -0.07 -15.66 1.77
N SER A 72 -1.04 -15.13 2.50
CA SER A 72 -2.45 -15.54 2.46
C SER A 72 -3.15 -15.23 1.13
N GLY A 73 -2.48 -14.51 0.20
CA GLY A 73 -3.06 -14.06 -1.06
C GLY A 73 -3.91 -12.79 -0.95
N VAL A 74 -4.01 -12.24 0.27
CA VAL A 74 -4.60 -10.93 0.54
C VAL A 74 -3.60 -9.85 0.12
N VAL A 75 -4.09 -8.71 -0.32
CA VAL A 75 -3.26 -7.53 -0.59
C VAL A 75 -3.81 -6.33 0.17
N VAL A 76 -2.93 -5.39 0.52
CA VAL A 76 -3.33 -4.11 1.11
C VAL A 76 -2.84 -2.96 0.23
N ILE A 77 -3.61 -1.89 0.16
CA ILE A 77 -3.24 -0.67 -0.54
C ILE A 77 -2.28 0.12 0.35
N LYS A 78 -1.05 0.32 -0.12
CA LYS A 78 -0.01 1.03 0.64
C LYS A 78 -0.46 2.43 1.07
N HIS A 79 -1.05 3.19 0.17
CA HIS A 79 -1.45 4.59 0.37
C HIS A 79 -2.87 4.76 0.95
N TRP A 80 -3.44 3.68 1.55
CA TRP A 80 -4.83 3.67 1.99
C TRP A 80 -5.21 4.83 2.90
N LYS A 81 -4.40 5.09 3.92
CA LYS A 81 -4.64 6.16 4.90
C LYS A 81 -4.44 7.57 4.36
N ILE A 82 -3.75 7.69 3.20
CA ILE A 82 -3.65 8.95 2.45
C ILE A 82 -4.92 9.17 1.64
N HIS A 83 -5.45 8.10 1.05
CA HIS A 83 -6.66 8.15 0.23
C HIS A 83 -7.91 8.36 1.06
N ASN A 84 -8.04 7.64 2.17
CA ASN A 84 -9.29 7.55 2.91
C ASN A 84 -9.12 7.99 4.36
N TYR A 85 -10.00 8.92 4.78
CA TYR A 85 -10.20 9.25 6.17
C TYR A 85 -11.56 8.70 6.61
N ILE A 86 -11.56 7.68 7.44
CA ILE A 86 -12.77 7.02 7.91
C ILE A 86 -13.01 7.42 9.36
N ARG A 87 -14.18 7.99 9.63
CA ARG A 87 -14.58 8.38 10.98
C ARG A 87 -14.78 7.14 11.83
N MET A 88 -14.39 7.23 13.10
CA MET A 88 -14.44 6.12 14.07
C MET A 88 -15.85 5.54 14.27
N ASP A 89 -16.89 6.40 14.13
CA ASP A 89 -18.30 5.97 14.22
C ASP A 89 -18.75 5.04 13.09
N ARG A 90 -18.03 5.02 11.97
CA ARG A 90 -18.31 4.20 10.77
C ARG A 90 -17.26 3.17 10.46
N TYR A 91 -16.14 3.23 11.16
CA TYR A 91 -15.02 2.34 10.95
C TYR A 91 -15.36 0.91 11.36
N LYS A 92 -15.06 -0.03 10.49
CA LYS A 92 -15.10 -1.47 10.75
C LYS A 92 -13.72 -2.04 10.59
N GLU A 93 -13.20 -2.60 11.68
CA GLU A 93 -11.90 -3.27 11.65
C GLU A 93 -11.89 -4.40 10.63
N THR A 94 -10.75 -4.56 9.95
CA THR A 94 -10.52 -5.65 9.00
C THR A 94 -10.61 -7.02 9.67
N LEU A 95 -10.96 -8.03 8.89
CA LEU A 95 -10.90 -9.42 9.31
C LEU A 95 -9.45 -9.98 9.30
N TYR A 96 -8.54 -9.31 8.60
CA TYR A 96 -7.15 -9.72 8.38
C TYR A 96 -6.23 -9.16 9.47
N LYS A 97 -6.48 -9.58 10.73
CA LYS A 97 -5.75 -9.05 11.90
C LYS A 97 -4.29 -9.46 11.91
N GLU A 98 -3.98 -10.66 11.44
CA GLU A 98 -2.62 -11.18 11.38
C GLU A 98 -1.78 -10.39 10.38
N GLU A 99 -2.31 -10.14 9.19
CA GLU A 99 -1.64 -9.32 8.18
C GLU A 99 -1.53 -7.86 8.62
N LYS A 100 -2.58 -7.33 9.28
CA LYS A 100 -2.57 -5.98 9.82
C LYS A 100 -1.49 -5.79 10.89
N SER A 101 -1.21 -6.82 11.70
CA SER A 101 -0.16 -6.78 12.72
C SER A 101 1.25 -6.68 12.15
N GLN A 102 1.44 -7.08 10.88
CA GLN A 102 2.71 -6.97 10.16
C GLN A 102 2.91 -5.59 9.51
N LEU A 103 1.91 -4.71 9.61
CA LEU A 103 1.96 -3.39 9.00
C LEU A 103 2.23 -2.32 10.04
N VAL A 104 3.14 -1.44 9.70
CA VAL A 104 3.41 -0.19 10.41
C VAL A 104 2.94 0.97 9.56
N THR A 105 2.46 2.03 10.18
CA THR A 105 2.11 3.26 9.48
C THR A 105 3.24 4.25 9.65
N ASP A 106 3.82 4.70 8.55
CA ASP A 106 4.86 5.73 8.56
C ASP A 106 4.29 7.13 8.84
N LYS A 107 5.19 8.10 9.05
CA LYS A 107 4.86 9.54 9.23
C LYS A 107 4.07 10.11 8.04
N SER A 108 4.31 9.61 6.83
CA SER A 108 3.57 9.94 5.61
C SER A 108 2.18 9.29 5.51
N LYS A 109 1.77 8.50 6.51
CA LYS A 109 0.53 7.72 6.53
C LYS A 109 0.50 6.59 5.49
N GLU A 110 1.65 6.11 5.09
CA GLU A 110 1.78 4.92 4.25
C GLU A 110 1.91 3.65 5.08
N TYR A 111 1.42 2.53 4.55
CA TYR A 111 1.68 1.23 5.14
C TYR A 111 3.05 0.71 4.71
N ILE A 112 3.81 0.21 5.68
CA ILE A 112 5.11 -0.42 5.48
C ILE A 112 5.08 -1.77 6.19
N LEU A 113 5.68 -2.80 5.58
CA LEU A 113 5.94 -4.05 6.26
C LEU A 113 7.04 -3.82 7.31
N GLY A 114 6.68 -3.95 8.58
CA GLY A 114 7.59 -3.79 9.71
C GLY A 114 7.46 -4.95 10.68
N ARG A 115 8.54 -5.28 11.39
CA ARG A 115 8.43 -6.10 12.59
C ARG A 115 7.95 -5.20 13.73
N PRO A 116 7.16 -5.70 14.69
CA PRO A 116 6.73 -4.91 15.86
C PRO A 116 7.88 -4.29 16.66
N ASP A 117 9.08 -4.87 16.55
CA ASP A 117 10.29 -4.44 17.27
C ASP A 117 11.03 -3.27 16.59
N ASP A 118 10.70 -2.93 15.35
CA ASP A 118 11.32 -1.83 14.59
C ASP A 118 10.59 -0.49 14.77
N ILE A 119 9.58 -0.43 15.64
CA ILE A 119 8.82 0.79 15.91
C ILE A 119 9.60 1.63 16.94
N PRO A 120 10.13 2.81 16.56
CA PRO A 120 10.43 3.81 17.56
C PRO A 120 9.12 4.11 18.29
N LEU A 121 9.10 3.96 19.60
CA LEU A 121 7.98 4.34 20.48
C LEU A 121 7.63 5.82 20.24
N VAL A 122 6.89 6.11 19.20
CA VAL A 122 6.28 7.41 19.00
C VAL A 122 5.00 7.44 19.81
N ASP A 123 5.10 8.19 20.89
CA ASP A 123 4.11 8.52 21.87
C ASP A 123 2.68 8.59 21.30
N GLN A 124 1.82 7.66 21.72
CA GLN A 124 0.38 7.63 21.40
C GLN A 124 -0.41 8.75 22.07
N ARG A 125 0.25 9.78 22.63
CA ARG A 125 -0.38 10.85 23.43
C ARG A 125 -0.78 12.11 22.68
N LEU A 126 -0.63 12.17 21.35
CA LEU A 126 -0.97 13.38 20.60
C LEU A 126 -2.08 13.18 19.57
N THR A 127 -3.22 12.63 19.98
CA THR A 127 -4.45 12.68 19.18
C THR A 127 -5.64 13.09 20.00
N GLN A 128 -5.52 14.24 20.67
CA GLN A 128 -6.67 15.05 21.04
C GLN A 128 -6.29 16.53 20.96
N ASP A 129 -7.13 17.27 20.26
CA ASP A 129 -7.18 18.71 20.10
C ASP A 129 -6.25 19.36 19.06
N ARG A 130 -6.83 19.66 17.90
CA ARG A 130 -7.24 21.04 17.59
C ARG A 130 -7.84 21.16 16.19
N LEU A 131 -9.14 21.37 16.17
CA LEU A 131 -9.80 22.20 15.15
C LEU A 131 -9.23 23.61 15.26
N GLY A 132 -8.58 24.09 14.23
CA GLY A 132 -8.08 25.46 14.20
C GLY A 132 -7.47 25.78 12.84
N LYS A 133 -8.21 26.49 12.08
CA LYS A 133 -7.93 27.32 10.92
C LYS A 133 -6.46 27.71 10.69
N ASP A 134 -6.15 27.76 9.40
CA ASP A 134 -5.37 28.78 8.67
C ASP A 134 -3.95 28.48 8.22
N ARG A 135 -3.83 28.69 6.91
CA ARG A 135 -2.76 29.31 6.12
C ARG A 135 -1.58 28.49 5.63
N LEU A 136 -1.61 28.35 4.33
CA LEU A 136 -0.52 28.45 3.36
C LEU A 136 0.85 28.84 3.93
N GLY A 137 1.79 27.92 3.84
CA GLY A 137 3.22 28.16 3.93
C GLY A 137 3.93 27.21 2.95
N LYS A 138 4.46 27.79 1.90
CA LYS A 138 5.42 27.13 0.99
C LYS A 138 6.71 26.97 1.76
N ASP A 139 7.18 25.74 1.96
CA ASP A 139 8.59 25.49 2.23
C ASP A 139 9.02 24.22 1.51
N ASN A 140 9.93 24.42 0.56
CA ASN A 140 10.64 23.39 -0.16
C ASN A 140 11.59 22.65 0.78
N ILE A 141 11.43 21.36 0.93
CA ILE A 141 12.43 20.49 1.55
C ILE A 141 13.05 19.65 0.42
N PRO A 142 14.37 19.67 0.24
CA PRO A 142 15.04 18.83 -0.76
C PRO A 142 14.98 17.37 -0.32
N ILE A 143 14.52 16.50 -1.22
CA ILE A 143 14.55 15.05 -1.03
C ILE A 143 15.92 14.57 -1.48
N GLU A 144 16.72 14.04 -0.56
CA GLU A 144 17.99 13.37 -0.89
C GLU A 144 17.67 12.00 -1.51
N GLU A 145 17.91 11.88 -2.81
CA GLU A 145 17.64 10.69 -3.63
C GLU A 145 18.58 9.49 -3.35
N GLU A 146 19.61 9.64 -2.56
CA GLU A 146 20.64 8.60 -2.37
C GLU A 146 20.22 7.44 -1.45
N CYS A 147 19.36 7.65 -0.46
CA CYS A 147 18.97 6.58 0.47
C CYS A 147 17.95 5.59 -0.09
N VAL A 148 17.24 5.93 -1.16
CA VAL A 148 16.16 5.08 -1.70
C VAL A 148 16.72 3.94 -2.56
N ASN A 149 17.83 4.15 -3.26
CA ASN A 149 18.38 3.18 -4.20
C ASN A 149 19.06 1.97 -3.53
N GLU A 150 19.66 2.13 -2.37
CA GLU A 150 20.37 1.05 -1.66
C GLU A 150 19.37 0.06 -1.03
N TYR A 151 18.31 0.57 -0.42
CA TYR A 151 17.25 -0.26 0.18
C TYR A 151 16.43 -1.05 -0.86
N VAL A 152 16.18 -0.46 -2.03
CA VAL A 152 15.46 -1.12 -3.13
C VAL A 152 16.31 -2.23 -3.76
N SER A 153 17.63 -2.05 -3.89
CA SER A 153 18.52 -3.06 -4.47
C SER A 153 18.69 -4.28 -3.58
N GLU A 154 18.79 -4.11 -2.26
CA GLU A 154 18.86 -5.22 -1.31
C GLU A 154 17.56 -6.04 -1.26
N LYS A 155 16.42 -5.36 -1.31
CA LYS A 155 15.10 -6.02 -1.25
C LYS A 155 14.77 -6.78 -2.54
N LEU A 156 15.15 -6.26 -3.69
CA LEU A 156 15.04 -6.98 -4.99
C LEU A 156 15.93 -8.23 -5.02
N SER A 157 17.13 -8.16 -4.44
CA SER A 157 18.04 -9.31 -4.34
C SER A 157 17.49 -10.39 -3.41
N SER A 158 16.92 -10.04 -2.27
CA SER A 158 16.33 -11.00 -1.32
C SER A 158 15.05 -11.64 -1.86
N MET A 159 14.19 -10.88 -2.56
CA MET A 159 12.99 -11.41 -3.21
C MET A 159 13.32 -12.32 -4.39
N SER A 160 14.35 -12.00 -5.17
CA SER A 160 14.84 -12.86 -6.27
C SER A 160 15.32 -14.20 -5.75
N LYS A 161 16.03 -14.24 -4.61
CA LYS A 161 16.50 -15.48 -3.97
C LYS A 161 15.34 -16.35 -3.44
N LEU A 162 14.30 -15.75 -2.89
CA LEU A 162 13.08 -16.46 -2.47
C LEU A 162 12.30 -17.03 -3.65
N TYR A 163 12.22 -16.30 -4.75
CA TYR A 163 11.56 -16.75 -5.99
C TYR A 163 12.29 -17.92 -6.64
N GLN A 164 13.62 -17.89 -6.68
CA GLN A 164 14.46 -18.98 -7.19
C GLN A 164 14.34 -20.23 -6.33
N LYS A 165 14.22 -20.11 -5.01
CA LYS A 165 14.06 -21.22 -4.08
C LYS A 165 12.72 -21.95 -4.27
N ASN A 166 11.66 -21.21 -4.58
CA ASN A 166 10.31 -21.77 -4.80
C ASN A 166 10.16 -22.43 -6.17
N ILE A 167 10.91 -21.98 -7.19
CA ILE A 167 10.94 -22.63 -8.52
C ILE A 167 11.76 -23.91 -8.49
N GLY A 168 12.84 -23.97 -7.70
CA GLY A 168 13.68 -25.16 -7.54
C GLY A 168 12.98 -26.35 -6.87
N MET A 169 11.94 -26.11 -6.06
CA MET A 169 11.14 -27.17 -5.43
C MET A 169 10.01 -27.73 -6.31
N ALA A 170 9.66 -27.04 -7.41
CA ALA A 170 8.59 -27.48 -8.32
C ALA A 170 9.08 -28.41 -9.46
N ASN A 171 10.39 -28.55 -9.64
CA ASN A 171 10.99 -29.37 -10.74
C ASN A 171 11.67 -30.66 -10.26
N GLY A 172 11.34 -31.11 -9.06
CA GLY A 172 11.88 -32.34 -8.46
C GLY A 172 10.79 -33.37 -8.20
N ILE A 173 10.14 -33.90 -9.26
CA ILE A 173 9.49 -35.23 -9.32
C ILE A 173 9.67 -35.76 -10.75
#